data_d40dcc001f20b2e049ee17b2fc429428
#
_entry.id   d40dcc001f20b2e049ee17b2fc429428
#
_cell.length_a   1.000
_cell.length_b   1.000
_cell.length_c   1.000
_cell.angle_alpha   90.00
_cell.angle_beta   90.00
_cell.angle_gamma   90.00
#
_symmetry.space_group_name_H-M   'P 1'
#
loop_
_entity.id
_entity.type
_entity.pdbx_description
1 polymer ?
#
loop_
_entity_poly.entity_id
_entity_poly.type
_entity_poly.pdbx_seq_one_letter_code
_entity_poly.pdbx_strand_id
1 'polypeptide(L)'
;MEKRQFTRAARCAACCALSVVLAASLGGCAAASAASSSDAASVSDVAVASAVNGTAAADDLGAYDLEYSKRDLDASYDATQATYIALADGASSAETYTHGSADGVSVSGNDVTITQAGTYVLSGSLTDGCVFVNIDEEEKCQLVLNGVSISNGDGPCIYVTAADKTFITLADGTENTLVDGADYVLDEDEEPTATIFSKDDLTLNGTGALNITGNYRHAVRSKDDLIITGGTYVISAVEDALNGKDCLKICGGAFDITCGEDALKSSNDSEEGRGFVAIDGGDFTISAGDNT
;
A
#
# COMPACT_ATOMS: atom_id res chain seq x y z
N MET A 1 -30.19 15.30 33.43
CA MET A 1 -30.59 15.30 32.01
C MET A 1 -29.98 16.55 31.37
N GLU A 2 -28.79 16.42 30.80
CA GLU A 2 -28.11 17.53 30.13
C GLU A 2 -27.74 17.08 28.75
N LYS A 3 -28.40 17.66 27.75
CA LYS A 3 -28.17 17.38 26.34
C LYS A 3 -26.88 18.11 25.93
N ARG A 4 -25.81 17.38 25.66
CA ARG A 4 -24.64 17.92 24.99
C ARG A 4 -24.92 17.99 23.46
N GLN A 5 -25.02 19.20 22.98
CA GLN A 5 -25.00 19.51 21.54
C GLN A 5 -23.57 19.32 21.04
N PHE A 6 -23.41 18.41 20.10
CA PHE A 6 -22.19 18.33 19.31
C PHE A 6 -22.27 19.37 18.21
N THR A 7 -21.50 20.41 18.32
CA THR A 7 -21.24 21.38 17.25
C THR A 7 -20.32 20.71 16.21
N ARG A 8 -20.83 20.63 14.98
CA ARG A 8 -20.02 20.31 13.80
C ARG A 8 -18.92 21.36 13.65
N ALA A 9 -17.68 20.97 13.82
CA ALA A 9 -16.51 21.81 13.59
C ALA A 9 -15.78 21.39 12.33
N ALA A 10 -15.72 22.36 11.43
CA ALA A 10 -14.67 22.62 10.45
C ALA A 10 -14.13 21.45 9.60
N ARG A 11 -14.63 21.40 8.38
CA ARG A 11 -13.94 20.81 7.24
C ARG A 11 -12.53 21.40 7.15
N CYS A 12 -11.51 20.59 7.27
CA CYS A 12 -10.15 20.98 6.96
C CYS A 12 -10.05 21.09 5.43
N ALA A 13 -10.17 22.34 4.94
CA ALA A 13 -9.91 22.67 3.54
C ALA A 13 -8.40 22.78 3.37
N ALA A 14 -7.76 21.67 3.02
CA ALA A 14 -6.40 21.64 2.52
C ALA A 14 -6.24 20.45 1.58
N CYS A 15 -6.96 20.50 0.47
CA CYS A 15 -6.63 19.71 -0.71
C CYS A 15 -6.80 20.63 -1.92
N CYS A 16 -5.67 21.02 -2.44
CA CYS A 16 -5.28 21.49 -3.75
C CYS A 16 -6.35 22.00 -4.69
N ALA A 17 -6.22 23.29 -4.99
CA ALA A 17 -6.77 23.90 -6.18
C ALA A 17 -6.14 23.26 -7.44
N LEU A 18 -6.88 22.44 -8.14
CA LEU A 18 -6.53 21.94 -9.47
C LEU A 18 -6.81 23.07 -10.48
N SER A 19 -5.76 23.79 -10.88
CA SER A 19 -5.82 24.77 -11.97
C SER A 19 -5.74 24.04 -13.31
N VAL A 20 -6.89 23.79 -13.92
CA VAL A 20 -6.94 23.34 -15.33
C VAL A 20 -6.70 24.56 -16.22
N VAL A 21 -5.54 24.63 -16.84
CA VAL A 21 -5.30 25.57 -17.95
C VAL A 21 -5.67 24.87 -19.25
N LEU A 22 -6.83 25.21 -19.77
CA LEU A 22 -7.28 24.79 -21.10
C LEU A 22 -6.70 25.77 -22.15
N ALA A 23 -5.66 25.36 -22.84
CA ALA A 23 -5.18 26.07 -24.02
C ALA A 23 -5.85 25.50 -25.28
N ALA A 24 -6.84 26.18 -25.77
CA ALA A 24 -7.42 25.93 -27.10
C ALA A 24 -6.58 26.65 -28.16
N SER A 25 -5.98 25.89 -29.08
CA SER A 25 -5.46 26.45 -30.33
C SER A 25 -6.18 25.84 -31.54
N LEU A 26 -6.96 26.66 -32.17
CA LEU A 26 -7.61 26.44 -33.48
C LEU A 26 -6.62 26.70 -34.62
N GLY A 27 -6.74 25.91 -35.66
CA GLY A 27 -6.25 26.23 -36.99
C GLY A 27 -5.42 25.08 -37.58
N GLY A 28 -5.80 24.47 -38.66
CA GLY A 28 -6.28 24.82 -39.93
C GLY A 28 -5.84 23.74 -40.94
N CYS A 29 -6.68 23.43 -41.88
CA CYS A 29 -6.56 22.45 -42.94
C CYS A 29 -5.31 22.54 -43.81
N ALA A 30 -4.82 21.43 -44.33
CA ALA A 30 -4.63 21.18 -45.75
C ALA A 30 -4.25 19.75 -46.07
N ALA A 31 -4.76 19.24 -47.19
CA ALA A 31 -4.68 17.88 -47.68
C ALA A 31 -3.37 17.63 -48.49
N ALA A 32 -2.95 16.41 -48.56
CA ALA A 32 -2.75 15.59 -49.79
C ALA A 32 -1.75 14.46 -49.65
N SER A 33 -2.27 13.29 -49.87
CA SER A 33 -1.86 12.16 -50.74
C SER A 33 -0.54 11.40 -50.51
N ALA A 34 -0.79 10.09 -50.37
CA ALA A 34 -0.23 8.93 -51.04
C ALA A 34 1.02 8.22 -50.49
N ALA A 35 0.72 6.99 -50.11
CA ALA A 35 1.38 5.70 -50.40
C ALA A 35 2.73 5.36 -49.73
N SER A 36 2.73 4.37 -48.95
CA SER A 36 3.11 2.94 -49.14
C SER A 36 3.70 2.32 -47.87
N SER A 37 3.07 1.22 -47.52
CA SER A 37 3.56 -0.01 -46.89
C SER A 37 4.84 -0.01 -46.02
N SER A 38 4.67 -0.35 -44.74
CA SER A 38 5.36 -1.49 -44.14
C SER A 38 4.85 -1.75 -42.70
N ASP A 39 4.64 -3.03 -42.42
CA ASP A 39 4.19 -3.55 -41.15
C ASP A 39 5.03 -3.08 -39.93
N ALA A 40 4.35 -2.54 -38.96
CA ALA A 40 4.77 -2.57 -37.55
C ALA A 40 3.52 -2.62 -36.71
N ALA A 41 3.30 -3.73 -36.05
CA ALA A 41 2.24 -3.87 -35.07
C ALA A 41 2.52 -2.91 -33.90
N SER A 42 1.75 -1.84 -33.81
CA SER A 42 1.70 -0.99 -32.65
C SER A 42 0.53 -1.43 -31.79
N VAL A 43 0.84 -2.13 -30.70
CA VAL A 43 -0.10 -2.28 -29.58
C VAL A 43 -0.09 -0.97 -28.81
N SER A 44 -1.10 -0.17 -29.02
CA SER A 44 -1.41 0.97 -28.20
C SER A 44 -2.91 0.98 -27.95
N ASP A 45 -3.35 0.19 -26.98
CA ASP A 45 -4.57 0.46 -26.25
C ASP A 45 -4.20 0.82 -24.82
N VAL A 46 -3.80 2.06 -24.64
CA VAL A 46 -3.87 2.69 -23.32
C VAL A 46 -5.34 3.03 -23.12
N ALA A 47 -6.05 2.16 -22.46
CA ALA A 47 -7.37 2.47 -21.98
C ALA A 47 -7.23 3.53 -20.88
N VAL A 48 -7.42 4.80 -21.25
CA VAL A 48 -7.68 5.85 -20.28
C VAL A 48 -9.05 5.53 -19.68
N ALA A 49 -9.07 5.00 -18.47
CA ALA A 49 -10.30 4.83 -17.72
C ALA A 49 -10.91 6.21 -17.49
N SER A 50 -11.88 6.58 -18.33
CA SER A 50 -12.74 7.72 -18.03
C SER A 50 -13.53 7.36 -16.78
N ALA A 51 -13.38 8.17 -15.73
CA ALA A 51 -14.22 8.08 -14.56
C ALA A 51 -15.69 8.08 -14.99
N VAL A 52 -16.34 6.93 -14.85
CA VAL A 52 -17.78 6.85 -15.03
C VAL A 52 -18.38 7.60 -13.85
N ASN A 53 -18.86 8.81 -14.10
CA ASN A 53 -19.73 9.52 -13.18
C ASN A 53 -21.07 8.75 -13.09
N GLY A 54 -21.04 7.62 -12.41
CA GLY A 54 -22.25 7.01 -11.87
C GLY A 54 -22.68 7.90 -10.71
N THR A 55 -23.77 8.61 -10.86
CA THR A 55 -24.49 9.20 -9.74
C THR A 55 -25.05 8.06 -8.90
N ALA A 56 -24.22 7.45 -8.05
CA ALA A 56 -24.73 6.72 -6.91
C ALA A 56 -25.50 7.73 -6.08
N ALA A 57 -26.74 7.43 -5.74
CA ALA A 57 -27.55 8.30 -4.92
C ALA A 57 -26.80 8.57 -3.62
N ALA A 58 -26.68 9.84 -3.23
CA ALA A 58 -25.93 10.27 -2.04
C ALA A 58 -26.46 9.65 -0.72
N ASP A 59 -27.59 8.98 -0.77
CA ASP A 59 -28.22 8.31 0.37
C ASP A 59 -27.61 6.91 0.66
N ASP A 60 -26.88 6.31 -0.28
CA ASP A 60 -26.34 4.96 -0.14
C ASP A 60 -24.87 4.93 0.38
N LEU A 61 -24.17 6.05 0.32
CA LEU A 61 -22.78 6.15 0.79
C LEU A 61 -22.66 6.28 2.32
N GLY A 62 -23.76 6.50 3.03
CA GLY A 62 -23.78 6.66 4.49
C GLY A 62 -23.47 5.37 5.28
N ALA A 63 -23.47 4.22 4.62
CA ALA A 63 -23.13 2.94 5.22
C ALA A 63 -21.62 2.68 5.24
N TYR A 64 -20.83 3.37 4.38
CA TYR A 64 -19.39 3.15 4.24
C TYR A 64 -18.59 4.17 5.05
N ASP A 65 -17.55 3.71 5.76
CA ASP A 65 -16.56 4.58 6.39
C ASP A 65 -15.53 5.05 5.33
N LEU A 66 -15.77 6.22 4.78
CA LEU A 66 -14.89 6.86 3.78
C LEU A 66 -13.85 7.79 4.40
N GLU A 67 -13.81 7.93 5.73
CA GLU A 67 -12.89 8.86 6.38
C GLU A 67 -11.51 8.22 6.60
N TYR A 68 -10.49 9.04 6.59
CA TYR A 68 -9.13 8.67 6.96
C TYR A 68 -8.85 9.14 8.38
N SER A 69 -8.24 8.32 9.20
CA SER A 69 -7.78 8.76 10.50
C SER A 69 -6.65 9.79 10.34
N LYS A 70 -6.42 10.61 11.37
CA LYS A 70 -5.28 11.54 11.34
C LYS A 70 -3.96 10.82 11.20
N ARG A 71 -3.86 9.62 11.73
CA ARG A 71 -2.63 8.82 11.68
C ARG A 71 -2.40 8.21 10.30
N ASP A 72 -3.45 7.89 9.54
CA ASP A 72 -3.31 7.44 8.15
C ASP A 72 -2.67 8.53 7.27
N LEU A 73 -3.04 9.79 7.53
CA LEU A 73 -2.56 10.96 6.78
C LEU A 73 -1.21 11.51 7.30
N ASP A 74 -0.74 11.06 8.46
CA ASP A 74 0.47 11.56 9.10
C ASP A 74 1.56 10.47 9.09
N ALA A 75 2.49 10.59 8.15
CA ALA A 75 3.65 9.72 8.02
C ALA A 75 4.80 10.09 8.97
N SER A 76 4.67 11.16 9.75
CA SER A 76 5.72 11.61 10.65
C SER A 76 5.94 10.66 11.82
N TYR A 77 7.16 10.68 12.35
CA TYR A 77 7.53 9.97 13.56
C TYR A 77 8.62 10.72 14.32
N ASP A 78 8.74 10.44 15.61
CA ASP A 78 9.84 10.97 16.42
C ASP A 78 11.06 10.04 16.28
N ALA A 79 12.03 10.48 15.51
CA ALA A 79 13.27 9.74 15.27
C ALA A 79 14.06 9.45 16.56
N THR A 80 13.84 10.21 17.64
CA THR A 80 14.52 9.98 18.93
C THR A 80 13.88 8.90 19.76
N GLN A 81 12.65 8.49 19.43
CA GLN A 81 11.89 7.40 20.08
C GLN A 81 11.86 6.13 19.22
N ALA A 82 12.34 6.20 18.00
CA ALA A 82 12.33 5.07 17.08
C ALA A 82 13.43 4.04 17.41
N THR A 83 13.13 2.77 17.15
CA THR A 83 14.10 1.69 17.11
C THR A 83 14.60 1.53 15.68
N TYR A 84 15.92 1.52 15.49
CA TYR A 84 16.53 1.35 14.18
C TYR A 84 16.94 -0.09 13.97
N ILE A 85 16.47 -0.71 12.88
CA ILE A 85 16.77 -2.09 12.53
C ILE A 85 17.63 -2.08 11.26
N ALA A 86 18.88 -2.52 11.40
CA ALA A 86 19.77 -2.79 10.28
C ALA A 86 19.57 -4.26 9.86
N LEU A 87 18.94 -4.46 8.71
CA LEU A 87 18.71 -5.78 8.12
C LEU A 87 19.98 -6.30 7.47
N ALA A 88 20.37 -7.53 7.79
CA ALA A 88 21.50 -8.22 7.18
C ALA A 88 21.36 -9.73 7.39
N ASP A 89 21.66 -10.52 6.37
CA ASP A 89 21.54 -11.98 6.43
C ASP A 89 22.35 -12.57 7.59
N GLY A 90 21.66 -13.30 8.48
CA GLY A 90 22.24 -13.92 9.67
C GLY A 90 22.83 -12.95 10.70
N ALA A 91 22.64 -11.62 10.51
CA ALA A 91 23.30 -10.60 11.32
C ALA A 91 22.46 -9.31 11.49
N SER A 92 21.14 -9.37 11.32
CA SER A 92 20.29 -8.21 11.58
C SER A 92 20.44 -7.72 13.02
N SER A 93 20.43 -6.43 13.22
CA SER A 93 20.61 -5.81 14.53
C SER A 93 19.60 -4.69 14.77
N ALA A 94 19.18 -4.53 16.02
CA ALA A 94 18.32 -3.44 16.43
C ALA A 94 19.04 -2.51 17.40
N GLU A 95 18.97 -1.22 17.18
CA GLU A 95 19.58 -0.20 18.02
C GLU A 95 18.57 0.92 18.32
N THR A 96 18.73 1.52 19.50
CA THR A 96 17.92 2.68 19.91
C THR A 96 18.75 3.93 19.82
N TYR A 97 18.19 5.01 19.28
CA TYR A 97 18.96 6.25 19.11
C TYR A 97 19.18 6.98 20.44
N THR A 98 18.13 7.20 21.23
CA THR A 98 18.23 7.85 22.56
C THR A 98 17.24 7.34 23.60
N HIS A 99 16.05 6.98 23.23
CA HIS A 99 14.94 6.64 24.13
C HIS A 99 14.08 5.46 23.70
N GLY A 100 14.34 4.86 22.55
CA GLY A 100 13.63 3.65 22.12
C GLY A 100 14.06 2.43 22.93
N SER A 101 13.39 1.31 22.76
CA SER A 101 13.77 0.02 23.33
C SER A 101 13.94 -1.00 22.22
N ALA A 102 15.06 -1.70 22.21
CA ALA A 102 15.27 -2.84 21.34
C ALA A 102 14.66 -4.15 21.91
N ASP A 103 14.07 -4.08 23.10
CA ASP A 103 13.52 -5.26 23.81
C ASP A 103 12.38 -5.93 23.04
N GLY A 104 11.70 -5.20 22.16
CA GLY A 104 10.63 -5.70 21.31
C GLY A 104 11.08 -6.29 19.97
N VAL A 105 12.39 -6.47 19.74
CA VAL A 105 12.91 -7.00 18.48
C VAL A 105 13.70 -8.28 18.74
N SER A 106 13.35 -9.35 18.04
CA SER A 106 14.12 -10.60 18.05
C SER A 106 14.54 -10.98 16.63
N VAL A 107 15.69 -11.65 16.51
CA VAL A 107 16.25 -12.09 15.25
C VAL A 107 16.50 -13.60 15.31
N SER A 108 16.03 -14.32 14.30
CA SER A 108 16.25 -15.76 14.16
C SER A 108 16.61 -16.09 12.71
N GLY A 109 17.88 -16.40 12.46
CA GLY A 109 18.36 -16.53 11.09
C GLY A 109 18.28 -15.18 10.36
N ASN A 110 17.52 -15.12 9.27
CA ASN A 110 17.25 -13.90 8.52
C ASN A 110 15.95 -13.21 8.94
N ASP A 111 15.14 -13.85 9.78
CA ASP A 111 13.86 -13.31 10.21
C ASP A 111 14.03 -12.32 11.36
N VAL A 112 13.26 -11.24 11.25
CA VAL A 112 13.18 -10.21 12.29
C VAL A 112 11.75 -10.17 12.80
N THR A 113 11.54 -10.35 14.10
CA THR A 113 10.22 -10.30 14.73
C THR A 113 10.11 -9.10 15.67
N ILE A 114 9.10 -8.28 15.45
CA ILE A 114 8.72 -7.12 16.26
C ILE A 114 7.56 -7.55 17.15
N THR A 115 7.72 -7.42 18.47
CA THR A 115 6.77 -7.91 19.48
C THR A 115 6.24 -6.80 20.42
N GLN A 116 6.56 -5.56 20.17
CA GLN A 116 6.08 -4.40 20.93
C GLN A 116 5.61 -3.30 20.00
N ALA A 117 4.61 -2.55 20.46
CA ALA A 117 4.17 -1.33 19.79
C ALA A 117 5.30 -0.30 19.71
N GLY A 118 5.34 0.46 18.62
CA GLY A 118 6.38 1.46 18.45
C GLY A 118 6.63 1.86 17.01
N THR A 119 7.69 2.63 16.81
CA THR A 119 8.19 3.00 15.49
C THR A 119 9.53 2.34 15.24
N TYR A 120 9.64 1.64 14.13
CA TYR A 120 10.82 0.89 13.72
C TYR A 120 11.29 1.38 12.36
N VAL A 121 12.53 1.88 12.30
CA VAL A 121 13.14 2.35 11.05
C VAL A 121 14.03 1.23 10.52
N LEU A 122 13.64 0.66 9.40
CA LEU A 122 14.31 -0.46 8.77
C LEU A 122 15.21 0.02 7.63
N SER A 123 16.43 -0.50 7.57
CA SER A 123 17.36 -0.27 6.46
C SER A 123 18.20 -1.50 6.19
N GLY A 124 18.82 -1.60 5.01
CA GLY A 124 19.65 -2.75 4.66
C GLY A 124 18.92 -3.81 3.86
N SER A 125 19.37 -5.06 3.92
CA SER A 125 18.83 -6.10 3.04
C SER A 125 18.75 -7.48 3.70
N LEU A 126 17.72 -8.24 3.28
CA LEU A 126 17.59 -9.68 3.49
C LEU A 126 17.50 -10.34 2.12
N THR A 127 18.29 -11.39 1.88
CA THR A 127 18.23 -12.13 0.60
C THR A 127 17.25 -13.29 0.66
N ASP A 128 16.87 -13.73 1.88
CA ASP A 128 15.89 -14.78 2.13
C ASP A 128 15.41 -14.68 3.59
N GLY A 129 14.38 -13.88 3.84
CA GLY A 129 13.87 -13.66 5.20
C GLY A 129 12.67 -12.73 5.26
N CYS A 130 12.05 -12.66 6.43
CA CYS A 130 10.81 -11.94 6.69
C CYS A 130 10.94 -10.96 7.87
N VAL A 131 10.19 -9.86 7.80
CA VAL A 131 9.93 -8.98 8.93
C VAL A 131 8.52 -9.28 9.46
N PHE A 132 8.45 -9.89 10.63
CA PHE A 132 7.20 -10.19 11.32
C PHE A 132 6.82 -9.06 12.28
N VAL A 133 5.53 -8.72 12.32
CA VAL A 133 4.91 -7.88 13.35
C VAL A 133 3.91 -8.74 14.11
N ASN A 134 4.16 -8.94 15.40
CA ASN A 134 3.32 -9.72 16.31
C ASN A 134 3.24 -8.98 17.64
N ILE A 135 2.39 -7.98 17.69
CA ILE A 135 2.17 -7.13 18.86
C ILE A 135 0.77 -7.38 19.45
N ASP A 136 0.43 -6.69 20.52
CA ASP A 136 -0.90 -6.76 21.09
C ASP A 136 -1.95 -6.24 20.07
N GLU A 137 -3.09 -6.94 19.98
CA GLU A 137 -4.19 -6.63 19.03
C GLU A 137 -4.87 -5.26 19.30
N GLU A 138 -4.61 -4.63 20.43
CA GLU A 138 -5.08 -3.27 20.75
C GLU A 138 -4.02 -2.19 20.46
N GLU A 139 -2.83 -2.59 20.00
CA GLU A 139 -1.67 -1.71 19.82
C GLU A 139 -1.33 -1.48 18.33
N LYS A 140 -0.62 -0.40 18.07
CA LYS A 140 -0.23 0.00 16.72
C LYS A 140 1.29 -0.02 16.54
N CYS A 141 1.72 -0.38 15.32
CA CYS A 141 3.12 -0.39 14.93
C CYS A 141 3.35 0.52 13.70
N GLN A 142 4.51 1.17 13.64
CA GLN A 142 4.96 1.87 12.45
C GLN A 142 6.29 1.31 11.97
N LEU A 143 6.32 0.78 10.76
CA LEU A 143 7.51 0.37 10.04
C LEU A 143 7.90 1.47 9.06
N VAL A 144 9.03 2.11 9.25
CA VAL A 144 9.58 3.11 8.33
C VAL A 144 10.59 2.42 7.42
N LEU A 145 10.26 2.25 6.15
CA LEU A 145 11.16 1.65 5.16
C LEU A 145 12.14 2.72 4.68
N ASN A 146 13.39 2.56 5.04
CA ASN A 146 14.45 3.54 4.77
C ASN A 146 15.57 2.92 3.92
N GLY A 147 15.25 2.57 2.67
CA GLY A 147 16.19 1.96 1.74
C GLY A 147 16.37 0.47 2.02
N VAL A 148 15.28 -0.27 2.17
CA VAL A 148 15.33 -1.72 2.37
C VAL A 148 15.27 -2.48 1.04
N SER A 149 15.92 -3.65 1.01
CA SER A 149 15.76 -4.65 -0.04
C SER A 149 15.53 -6.00 0.63
N ILE A 150 14.30 -6.51 0.58
CA ILE A 150 13.94 -7.78 1.20
C ILE A 150 13.48 -8.75 0.12
N SER A 151 14.10 -9.92 0.07
CA SER A 151 13.61 -11.06 -0.67
C SER A 151 13.28 -12.19 0.30
N ASN A 152 12.26 -12.98 -0.04
CA ASN A 152 11.93 -14.19 0.69
C ASN A 152 11.47 -15.26 -0.30
N GLY A 153 12.22 -16.33 -0.43
CA GLY A 153 12.01 -17.38 -1.44
C GLY A 153 10.81 -18.26 -1.18
N ASP A 154 10.34 -18.36 0.06
CA ASP A 154 9.32 -19.31 0.50
C ASP A 154 8.24 -18.70 1.42
N GLY A 155 8.16 -17.36 1.48
CA GLY A 155 7.18 -16.64 2.28
C GLY A 155 7.06 -15.15 1.94
N PRO A 156 6.29 -14.39 2.73
CA PRO A 156 6.15 -12.95 2.60
C PRO A 156 7.42 -12.21 3.01
N CYS A 157 7.64 -11.01 2.47
CA CYS A 157 8.71 -10.12 2.94
C CYS A 157 8.35 -9.40 4.25
N ILE A 158 7.06 -9.03 4.40
CA ILE A 158 6.51 -8.43 5.62
C ILE A 158 5.23 -9.17 5.98
N TYR A 159 5.16 -9.67 7.21
CA TYR A 159 4.00 -10.38 7.72
C TYR A 159 3.53 -9.81 9.06
N VAL A 160 2.37 -9.16 9.05
CA VAL A 160 1.68 -8.72 10.26
C VAL A 160 0.78 -9.85 10.72
N THR A 161 1.16 -10.51 11.81
CA THR A 161 0.43 -11.65 12.39
C THR A 161 -0.58 -11.22 13.43
N ALA A 162 -0.31 -10.09 14.13
CA ALA A 162 -1.22 -9.46 15.08
C ALA A 162 -0.85 -8.00 15.33
N ALA A 163 -1.83 -7.10 15.27
CA ALA A 163 -1.80 -5.69 15.65
C ALA A 163 -3.23 -5.13 15.61
N ASP A 164 -3.52 -3.97 16.25
CA ASP A 164 -4.71 -3.20 15.88
C ASP A 164 -4.54 -2.60 14.47
N LYS A 165 -3.35 -2.05 14.22
CA LYS A 165 -3.01 -1.48 12.90
C LYS A 165 -1.51 -1.36 12.69
N THR A 166 -1.05 -1.67 11.48
CA THR A 166 0.34 -1.42 11.08
C THR A 166 0.40 -0.33 10.03
N PHE A 167 1.30 0.64 10.24
CA PHE A 167 1.65 1.67 9.28
C PHE A 167 2.99 1.33 8.63
N ILE A 168 3.02 1.22 7.31
CA ILE A 168 4.25 1.12 6.53
C ILE A 168 4.51 2.48 5.90
N THR A 169 5.52 3.17 6.38
CA THR A 169 5.90 4.52 5.95
C THR A 169 7.10 4.45 5.03
N LEU A 170 6.97 4.98 3.83
CA LEU A 170 8.08 5.09 2.88
C LEU A 170 8.86 6.38 3.19
N ALA A 171 10.09 6.24 3.69
CA ALA A 171 10.92 7.38 4.05
C ALA A 171 11.23 8.25 2.83
N ASP A 172 11.25 9.56 3.03
CA ASP A 172 11.48 10.54 1.95
C ASP A 172 12.80 10.29 1.22
N GLY A 173 12.76 10.34 -0.10
CA GLY A 173 13.94 10.19 -0.96
C GLY A 173 14.54 8.78 -0.97
N THR A 174 13.86 7.77 -0.43
CA THR A 174 14.33 6.39 -0.43
C THR A 174 13.61 5.55 -1.48
N GLU A 175 14.30 4.50 -1.92
CA GLU A 175 13.77 3.45 -2.78
C GLU A 175 13.84 2.13 -2.01
N ASN A 176 12.74 1.40 -1.96
CA ASN A 176 12.59 0.15 -1.24
C ASN A 176 12.15 -0.94 -2.21
N THR A 177 12.59 -2.18 -1.97
CA THR A 177 12.28 -3.32 -2.84
C THR A 177 11.86 -4.53 -2.01
N LEU A 178 10.74 -5.14 -2.36
CA LEU A 178 10.23 -6.35 -1.73
C LEU A 178 9.88 -7.37 -2.83
N VAL A 179 10.41 -8.60 -2.70
CA VAL A 179 10.24 -9.67 -3.68
C VAL A 179 9.99 -10.98 -2.95
N ASP A 180 8.83 -11.58 -3.12
CA ASP A 180 8.55 -12.91 -2.58
C ASP A 180 8.89 -14.04 -3.56
N GLY A 181 8.79 -15.28 -3.08
CA GLY A 181 8.96 -16.49 -3.90
C GLY A 181 7.66 -16.92 -4.58
N ALA A 182 7.78 -17.79 -5.57
CA ALA A 182 6.62 -18.31 -6.29
C ALA A 182 5.87 -19.42 -5.51
N ASP A 183 6.53 -20.07 -4.57
CA ASP A 183 5.97 -21.16 -3.76
C ASP A 183 6.22 -20.85 -2.28
N TYR A 184 5.15 -20.72 -1.50
CA TYR A 184 5.27 -20.50 -0.06
C TYR A 184 5.33 -21.84 0.70
N VAL A 185 6.18 -21.89 1.72
CA VAL A 185 6.24 -23.00 2.69
C VAL A 185 5.57 -22.54 3.96
N LEU A 186 4.33 -22.97 4.17
CA LEU A 186 3.46 -22.50 5.24
C LEU A 186 3.20 -23.63 6.25
N ASP A 187 3.11 -23.29 7.53
CA ASP A 187 2.57 -24.16 8.55
C ASP A 187 1.04 -24.32 8.38
N GLU A 188 0.43 -25.38 8.99
CA GLU A 188 -0.97 -25.75 8.76
C GLU A 188 -2.00 -24.62 9.07
N ASP A 189 -1.65 -23.71 9.98
CA ASP A 189 -2.50 -22.62 10.44
C ASP A 189 -2.12 -21.24 9.82
N GLU A 190 -1.11 -21.21 8.94
CA GLU A 190 -0.65 -19.98 8.30
C GLU A 190 -1.30 -19.78 6.94
N GLU A 191 -1.58 -18.51 6.62
CA GLU A 191 -2.30 -18.16 5.39
C GLU A 191 -1.79 -16.91 4.65
N PRO A 192 -0.49 -16.52 4.74
CA PRO A 192 -0.05 -15.37 3.98
C PRO A 192 -0.14 -15.67 2.47
N THR A 193 -0.64 -14.70 1.74
CA THR A 193 -0.86 -14.82 0.29
C THR A 193 -0.32 -13.64 -0.49
N ALA A 194 0.56 -12.84 0.11
CA ALA A 194 1.07 -11.61 -0.50
C ALA A 194 2.50 -11.31 -0.02
N THR A 195 3.24 -10.56 -0.82
CA THR A 195 4.58 -10.07 -0.46
C THR A 195 4.56 -9.20 0.81
N ILE A 196 3.53 -8.35 0.96
CA ILE A 196 3.15 -7.71 2.22
C ILE A 196 1.79 -8.27 2.61
N PHE A 197 1.75 -9.02 3.70
CA PHE A 197 0.50 -9.60 4.21
C PHE A 197 0.21 -9.13 5.63
N SER A 198 -1.01 -8.64 5.85
CA SER A 198 -1.50 -8.27 7.18
C SER A 198 -2.77 -9.03 7.51
N LYS A 199 -2.86 -9.55 8.74
CA LYS A 199 -4.10 -10.11 9.30
C LYS A 199 -5.06 -9.00 9.75
N ASP A 200 -4.52 -7.81 10.01
CA ASP A 200 -5.21 -6.67 10.58
C ASP A 200 -5.06 -5.44 9.69
N ASP A 201 -5.57 -4.30 10.15
CA ASP A 201 -5.53 -3.02 9.43
C ASP A 201 -4.11 -2.65 8.95
N LEU A 202 -3.99 -2.23 7.70
CA LEU A 202 -2.75 -1.82 7.08
C LEU A 202 -2.87 -0.44 6.42
N THR A 203 -1.94 0.46 6.75
CA THR A 203 -1.80 1.74 6.05
C THR A 203 -0.42 1.85 5.40
N LEU A 204 -0.39 2.19 4.11
CA LEU A 204 0.82 2.59 3.39
C LEU A 204 0.82 4.10 3.24
N ASN A 205 1.90 4.77 3.67
CA ASN A 205 2.03 6.23 3.60
C ASN A 205 3.48 6.67 3.37
N GLY A 206 3.73 8.00 3.40
CA GLY A 206 5.06 8.57 3.17
C GLY A 206 5.24 9.05 1.74
N THR A 207 6.49 9.39 1.36
CA THR A 207 6.82 10.03 0.07
C THR A 207 7.91 9.29 -0.71
N GLY A 208 8.48 8.23 -0.13
CA GLY A 208 9.47 7.37 -0.78
C GLY A 208 8.87 6.48 -1.86
N ALA A 209 9.71 5.63 -2.45
CA ALA A 209 9.33 4.66 -3.46
C ALA A 209 9.37 3.23 -2.93
N LEU A 210 8.46 2.38 -3.45
CA LEU A 210 8.38 0.97 -3.13
C LEU A 210 8.13 0.14 -4.40
N ASN A 211 9.09 -0.73 -4.71
CA ASN A 211 8.98 -1.73 -5.76
C ASN A 211 8.54 -3.05 -5.12
N ILE A 212 7.42 -3.62 -5.55
CA ILE A 212 6.90 -4.90 -5.03
C ILE A 212 6.74 -5.89 -6.17
N THR A 213 7.27 -7.08 -5.96
CA THR A 213 7.03 -8.21 -6.86
C THR A 213 6.40 -9.36 -6.09
N GLY A 214 5.11 -9.58 -6.31
CA GLY A 214 4.33 -10.68 -5.76
C GLY A 214 4.34 -11.85 -6.73
N ASN A 215 5.28 -12.79 -6.52
CA ASN A 215 5.45 -13.96 -7.38
C ASN A 215 4.52 -15.13 -6.99
N TYR A 216 4.03 -15.14 -5.73
CA TYR A 216 3.12 -16.19 -5.26
C TYR A 216 1.68 -15.91 -5.69
N ARG A 217 1.10 -14.81 -5.21
CA ARG A 217 -0.27 -14.40 -5.51
C ARG A 217 -0.41 -12.89 -5.58
N HIS A 218 -0.60 -12.22 -4.43
CA HIS A 218 -0.84 -10.79 -4.35
C HIS A 218 0.43 -10.01 -4.00
N ALA A 219 0.50 -8.73 -4.36
CA ALA A 219 1.59 -7.88 -3.91
C ALA A 219 1.36 -7.36 -2.49
N VAL A 220 0.18 -6.79 -2.20
CA VAL A 220 -0.22 -6.31 -0.87
C VAL A 220 -1.60 -6.83 -0.54
N ARG A 221 -1.75 -7.44 0.64
CA ARG A 221 -3.05 -7.86 1.14
C ARG A 221 -3.22 -7.57 2.63
N SER A 222 -4.34 -6.95 2.98
CA SER A 222 -4.87 -6.90 4.34
C SER A 222 -6.13 -7.77 4.46
N LYS A 223 -6.28 -8.46 5.60
CA LYS A 223 -7.50 -9.21 5.94
C LYS A 223 -8.60 -8.30 6.50
N ASP A 224 -8.25 -7.04 6.74
CA ASP A 224 -9.15 -5.98 7.16
C ASP A 224 -9.01 -4.79 6.19
N ASP A 225 -8.84 -3.57 6.69
CA ASP A 225 -8.71 -2.37 5.85
C ASP A 225 -7.31 -2.24 5.23
N LEU A 226 -7.24 -1.89 3.95
CA LEU A 226 -6.02 -1.43 3.28
C LEU A 226 -6.19 0.05 2.91
N ILE A 227 -5.35 0.91 3.50
CA ILE A 227 -5.39 2.36 3.28
C ILE A 227 -4.07 2.82 2.67
N ILE A 228 -4.12 3.63 1.61
CA ILE A 228 -2.92 4.21 0.99
C ILE A 228 -3.09 5.72 0.88
N THR A 229 -2.17 6.47 1.48
CA THR A 229 -2.29 7.94 1.52
C THR A 229 -1.13 8.69 0.86
N GLY A 230 -0.14 7.99 0.33
CA GLY A 230 0.99 8.58 -0.39
C GLY A 230 2.00 7.52 -0.82
N GLY A 231 3.11 7.95 -1.41
CA GLY A 231 4.18 7.08 -1.89
C GLY A 231 4.18 6.92 -3.41
N THR A 232 5.25 6.31 -3.92
CA THR A 232 5.39 5.94 -5.33
C THR A 232 5.58 4.42 -5.40
N TYR A 233 4.74 3.75 -6.15
CA TYR A 233 4.67 2.30 -6.20
C TYR A 233 4.87 1.77 -7.62
N VAL A 234 5.78 0.80 -7.76
CA VAL A 234 5.88 -0.07 -8.93
C VAL A 234 5.54 -1.47 -8.47
N ILE A 235 4.42 -2.00 -8.95
CA ILE A 235 3.85 -3.26 -8.45
C ILE A 235 3.71 -4.26 -9.59
N SER A 236 4.24 -5.47 -9.37
CA SER A 236 3.97 -6.63 -10.19
C SER A 236 3.38 -7.74 -9.33
N ALA A 237 2.28 -8.36 -9.75
CA ALA A 237 1.64 -9.45 -9.01
C ALA A 237 1.11 -10.53 -9.95
N VAL A 238 1.14 -11.78 -9.49
CA VAL A 238 0.57 -12.92 -10.25
C VAL A 238 -0.94 -12.88 -10.25
N GLU A 239 -1.55 -12.49 -9.11
CA GLU A 239 -2.99 -12.30 -8.97
C GLU A 239 -3.30 -10.80 -8.73
N ASP A 240 -3.90 -10.42 -7.60
CA ASP A 240 -4.26 -9.03 -7.32
C ASP A 240 -3.05 -8.19 -6.89
N ALA A 241 -3.01 -6.93 -7.29
CA ALA A 241 -1.95 -6.05 -6.83
C ALA A 241 -2.20 -5.52 -5.41
N LEU A 242 -3.33 -4.86 -5.17
CA LEU A 242 -3.71 -4.27 -3.89
C LEU A 242 -5.07 -4.83 -3.46
N ASN A 243 -5.10 -5.61 -2.37
CA ASN A 243 -6.31 -6.27 -1.88
C ASN A 243 -6.52 -5.94 -0.39
N GLY A 244 -7.54 -5.14 -0.08
CA GLY A 244 -8.06 -4.93 1.27
C GLY A 244 -9.38 -5.67 1.42
N LYS A 245 -9.45 -6.64 2.33
CA LYS A 245 -10.67 -7.46 2.46
C LYS A 245 -11.87 -6.59 2.77
N ASP A 246 -11.79 -5.77 3.81
CA ASP A 246 -12.92 -4.98 4.28
C ASP A 246 -13.09 -3.68 3.50
N CYS A 247 -11.99 -3.00 3.21
CA CYS A 247 -11.98 -1.93 2.23
C CYS A 247 -10.58 -1.68 1.64
N LEU A 248 -10.54 -1.06 0.47
CA LEU A 248 -9.36 -0.42 -0.08
C LEU A 248 -9.64 1.07 -0.24
N LYS A 249 -8.93 1.92 0.51
CA LYS A 249 -9.05 3.39 0.43
C LYS A 249 -7.74 4.00 -0.05
N ILE A 250 -7.78 4.83 -1.11
CA ILE A 250 -6.61 5.51 -1.66
C ILE A 250 -6.85 7.01 -1.67
N CYS A 251 -6.08 7.76 -0.87
CA CYS A 251 -6.12 9.22 -0.79
C CYS A 251 -5.13 9.89 -1.75
N GLY A 252 -4.04 9.20 -2.11
CA GLY A 252 -3.00 9.73 -2.97
C GLY A 252 -1.90 8.71 -3.22
N GLY A 253 -0.89 9.12 -3.99
CA GLY A 253 0.24 8.30 -4.41
C GLY A 253 0.35 8.18 -5.92
N ALA A 254 1.44 7.60 -6.41
CA ALA A 254 1.65 7.30 -7.82
C ALA A 254 1.86 5.80 -7.98
N PHE A 255 1.16 5.18 -8.92
CA PHE A 255 1.09 3.74 -9.08
C PHE A 255 1.36 3.33 -10.52
N ASP A 256 2.34 2.44 -10.70
CA ASP A 256 2.57 1.68 -11.92
C ASP A 256 2.35 0.20 -11.60
N ILE A 257 1.21 -0.33 -12.04
CA ILE A 257 0.73 -1.67 -11.64
C ILE A 257 0.63 -2.57 -12.85
N THR A 258 1.25 -3.75 -12.73
CA THR A 258 1.03 -4.88 -13.63
C THR A 258 0.62 -6.09 -12.81
N CYS A 259 -0.55 -6.67 -13.09
CA CYS A 259 -1.04 -7.84 -12.34
C CYS A 259 -1.84 -8.80 -13.23
N GLY A 260 -1.95 -10.04 -12.78
CA GLY A 260 -2.66 -11.09 -13.52
C GLY A 260 -4.17 -11.08 -13.30
N GLU A 261 -4.64 -10.47 -12.21
CA GLU A 261 -6.06 -10.34 -11.86
C GLU A 261 -6.42 -8.87 -11.59
N ASP A 262 -6.94 -8.54 -10.41
CA ASP A 262 -7.43 -7.20 -10.09
C ASP A 262 -6.28 -6.29 -9.62
N ALA A 263 -6.17 -5.10 -10.20
CA ALA A 263 -5.21 -4.10 -9.73
C ALA A 263 -5.59 -3.55 -8.35
N LEU A 264 -6.89 -3.33 -8.12
CA LEU A 264 -7.46 -2.77 -6.91
C LEU A 264 -8.69 -3.58 -6.52
N LYS A 265 -8.67 -4.19 -5.34
CA LYS A 265 -9.70 -5.13 -4.91
C LYS A 265 -10.12 -4.92 -3.46
N SER A 266 -11.42 -5.10 -3.21
CA SER A 266 -11.97 -5.37 -1.89
C SER A 266 -12.86 -6.60 -1.97
N SER A 267 -12.79 -7.50 -0.97
CA SER A 267 -13.34 -8.84 -1.10
C SER A 267 -14.33 -9.26 -0.02
N ASN A 268 -14.74 -8.35 0.88
CA ASN A 268 -15.80 -8.63 1.85
C ASN A 268 -17.17 -8.46 1.20
N ASP A 269 -17.85 -9.55 0.94
CA ASP A 269 -19.18 -9.61 0.33
C ASP A 269 -20.32 -9.95 1.32
N SER A 270 -19.99 -10.07 2.59
CA SER A 270 -20.89 -10.59 3.63
C SER A 270 -21.29 -9.58 4.70
N GLU A 271 -20.54 -8.49 4.87
CA GLU A 271 -20.75 -7.49 5.90
C GLU A 271 -21.20 -6.14 5.32
N GLU A 272 -22.28 -5.59 5.88
CA GLU A 272 -22.79 -4.28 5.46
C GLU A 272 -21.75 -3.18 5.75
N GLY A 273 -21.55 -2.28 4.79
CA GLY A 273 -20.59 -1.18 4.89
C GLY A 273 -19.13 -1.58 4.62
N ARG A 274 -18.87 -2.82 4.21
CA ARG A 274 -17.56 -3.33 3.84
C ARG A 274 -17.51 -3.76 2.36
N GLY A 275 -16.40 -4.23 1.88
CA GLY A 275 -16.25 -4.71 0.52
C GLY A 275 -16.26 -3.59 -0.54
N PHE A 276 -15.67 -2.45 -0.25
CA PHE A 276 -15.64 -1.31 -1.17
C PHE A 276 -14.23 -0.83 -1.49
N VAL A 277 -14.10 -0.19 -2.65
CA VAL A 277 -12.89 0.56 -3.05
C VAL A 277 -13.25 2.03 -3.16
N ALA A 278 -12.51 2.89 -2.45
CA ALA A 278 -12.66 4.34 -2.49
C ALA A 278 -11.35 5.00 -2.94
N ILE A 279 -11.42 5.86 -3.95
CA ILE A 279 -10.27 6.57 -4.51
C ILE A 279 -10.55 8.06 -4.50
N ASP A 280 -9.87 8.79 -3.62
CA ASP A 280 -9.97 10.25 -3.49
C ASP A 280 -8.87 10.99 -4.25
N GLY A 281 -7.80 10.28 -4.65
CA GLY A 281 -6.69 10.84 -5.40
C GLY A 281 -5.68 9.79 -5.82
N GLY A 282 -4.61 10.22 -6.49
CA GLY A 282 -3.53 9.38 -6.98
C GLY A 282 -3.42 9.36 -8.50
N ASP A 283 -2.23 9.00 -8.97
CA ASP A 283 -1.91 8.83 -10.39
C ASP A 283 -1.71 7.35 -10.68
N PHE A 284 -2.45 6.79 -11.65
CA PHE A 284 -2.42 5.35 -11.91
C PHE A 284 -2.07 5.04 -13.37
N THR A 285 -1.11 4.14 -13.52
CA THR A 285 -0.85 3.40 -14.77
C THR A 285 -1.09 1.93 -14.46
N ILE A 286 -2.10 1.32 -15.08
CA ILE A 286 -2.52 -0.05 -14.75
C ILE A 286 -2.54 -0.93 -16.00
N SER A 287 -1.92 -2.11 -15.87
CA SER A 287 -2.03 -3.23 -16.79
C SER A 287 -2.50 -4.45 -15.99
N ALA A 288 -3.79 -4.71 -15.98
CA ALA A 288 -4.38 -5.85 -15.28
C ALA A 288 -4.74 -6.97 -16.26
N GLY A 289 -4.69 -8.21 -15.80
CA GLY A 289 -5.14 -9.37 -16.56
C GLY A 289 -6.65 -9.36 -16.74
N ASP A 290 -7.13 -10.11 -17.74
CA ASP A 290 -8.56 -10.31 -17.99
C ASP A 290 -8.99 -11.57 -17.26
N ASN A 291 -9.87 -11.43 -16.26
CA ASN A 291 -10.55 -12.56 -15.64
C ASN A 291 -11.65 -13.03 -16.58
N THR A 292 -11.33 -14.03 -17.41
CA THR A 292 -12.31 -14.73 -18.26
C THR A 292 -13.12 -15.78 -17.52
#